data_bf0c63f6a0e67179808ef9b54f3ae2a4
#
_entry.id   bf0c63f6a0e67179808ef9b54f3ae2a4
#
_cell.length_a   1.000
_cell.length_b   1.000
_cell.length_c   1.000
_cell.angle_alpha   90.00
_cell.angle_beta   90.00
_cell.angle_gamma   90.00
#
_symmetry.space_group_name_H-M   'P 1'
#
loop_
_entity.id
_entity.type
_entity.pdbx_description
1 polymer ?
#
loop_
_entity_poly.entity_id
_entity_poly.type
_entity_poly.pdbx_seq_one_letter_code
_entity_poly.pdbx_strand_id
1 'polypeptide(L)'
;MKYKIEKNTVQETLILPLYSRKLCTELYPNLYRDETAVHLIDQIDYDFSQAEKNSRSLMQRFGALEVAMRQNDLAWEVRAYLKTHPCAAVINLGCGLDNTGRACDNGRCKIYNLDFPDVIALRQQLLPAGEREQNIPCLFRESGHCKLYLCLCARGTIKPKGVLPGPSSVTELPFFSFIEKP
;
A
#
# COMPACT_ATOMS: atom_id res chain seq x y z
N MET A 1 19.90 14.06 0.32
CA MET A 1 19.24 14.65 -0.86
C MET A 1 17.77 14.27 -0.79
N LYS A 2 16.83 15.22 -0.90
CA LYS A 2 15.39 14.90 -0.84
C LYS A 2 14.88 14.51 -2.23
N TYR A 3 13.92 13.60 -2.30
CA TYR A 3 13.28 13.21 -3.55
C TYR A 3 12.22 14.23 -3.95
N LYS A 4 12.33 14.77 -5.15
CA LYS A 4 11.38 15.76 -5.67
C LYS A 4 10.19 15.04 -6.31
N ILE A 5 8.98 15.31 -5.82
CA ILE A 5 7.73 14.78 -6.37
C ILE A 5 7.35 15.59 -7.62
N GLU A 6 7.00 14.88 -8.69
CA GLU A 6 6.48 15.50 -9.90
C GLU A 6 5.02 15.90 -9.72
N LYS A 7 4.73 17.22 -9.85
CA LYS A 7 3.36 17.74 -9.76
C LYS A 7 2.51 17.30 -10.95
N ASN A 8 1.21 17.16 -10.73
CA ASN A 8 0.22 16.70 -11.72
C ASN A 8 0.48 15.30 -12.26
N THR A 9 1.15 14.44 -11.47
CA THR A 9 1.38 13.03 -11.78
C THR A 9 0.73 12.14 -10.73
N VAL A 10 0.72 10.82 -10.97
CA VAL A 10 0.26 9.83 -9.99
C VAL A 10 1.09 9.91 -8.70
N GLN A 11 2.36 10.30 -8.76
CA GLN A 11 3.21 10.45 -7.57
C GLN A 11 2.64 11.47 -6.58
N GLU A 12 2.03 12.57 -7.06
CA GLU A 12 1.43 13.58 -6.18
C GLU A 12 0.25 13.02 -5.38
N THR A 13 -0.50 12.07 -5.92
CA THR A 13 -1.62 11.43 -5.21
C THR A 13 -1.19 10.62 -4.00
N LEU A 14 0.08 10.19 -3.95
CA LEU A 14 0.64 9.44 -2.83
C LEU A 14 0.89 10.31 -1.59
N ILE A 15 1.02 11.64 -1.80
CA ILE A 15 1.41 12.57 -0.76
C ILE A 15 0.32 12.73 0.31
N LEU A 16 -0.94 12.82 -0.11
CA LEU A 16 -2.04 13.04 0.84
C LEU A 16 -2.22 11.87 1.81
N PRO A 17 -2.30 10.59 1.36
CA PRO A 17 -2.36 9.45 2.28
C PRO A 17 -1.13 9.34 3.17
N LEU A 18 0.06 9.59 2.64
CA LEU A 18 1.31 9.56 3.40
C LEU A 18 1.32 10.61 4.51
N TYR A 19 0.97 11.86 4.17
CA TYR A 19 0.87 12.96 5.13
C TYR A 19 -0.20 12.71 6.20
N SER A 20 -1.34 12.13 5.81
CA SER A 20 -2.42 11.75 6.73
C SER A 20 -1.95 10.74 7.78
N ARG A 21 -1.17 9.73 7.38
CA ARG A 21 -0.60 8.73 8.29
C ARG A 21 0.43 9.34 9.24
N LYS A 22 1.32 10.21 8.73
CA LYS A 22 2.23 11.00 9.57
C LYS A 22 1.45 11.82 10.60
N LEU A 23 0.47 12.61 10.14
CA LEU A 23 -0.34 13.47 11.02
C LEU A 23 -1.04 12.66 12.11
N CYS A 24 -1.59 11.49 11.76
CA CYS A 24 -2.26 10.62 12.70
C CYS A 24 -1.27 10.03 13.73
N THR A 25 -0.07 9.66 13.31
CA THR A 25 1.00 9.20 14.19
C THR A 25 1.41 10.26 15.21
N GLU A 26 1.46 11.53 14.79
CA GLU A 26 1.83 12.65 15.66
C GLU A 26 0.71 13.06 16.63
N LEU A 27 -0.54 13.10 16.15
CA LEU A 27 -1.69 13.55 16.95
C LEU A 27 -2.28 12.45 17.84
N TYR A 28 -2.20 11.20 17.43
CA TYR A 28 -2.88 10.07 18.09
C TYR A 28 -1.95 8.86 18.27
N PRO A 29 -0.75 9.02 18.87
CA PRO A 29 0.26 7.97 18.94
C PRO A 29 -0.18 6.70 19.69
N ASN A 30 -1.21 6.82 20.52
CA ASN A 30 -1.80 5.69 21.26
C ASN A 30 -2.81 4.89 20.44
N LEU A 31 -3.32 5.45 19.33
CA LEU A 31 -4.29 4.80 18.45
C LEU A 31 -3.63 4.27 17.18
N TYR A 32 -2.68 5.02 16.64
CA TYR A 32 -2.02 4.70 15.38
C TYR A 32 -0.56 5.12 15.40
N ARG A 33 0.32 4.28 14.85
CA ARG A 33 1.74 4.56 14.74
C ARG A 33 2.30 4.04 13.43
N ASP A 34 2.84 4.94 12.60
CA ASP A 34 3.54 4.65 11.36
C ASP A 34 4.81 5.52 11.24
N GLU A 35 5.88 5.07 11.89
CA GLU A 35 7.18 5.73 11.85
C GLU A 35 7.75 5.77 10.42
N THR A 36 7.36 4.82 9.57
CA THR A 36 7.75 4.82 8.16
C THR A 36 7.18 6.03 7.42
N ALA A 37 5.91 6.36 7.65
CA ALA A 37 5.30 7.54 7.03
C ALA A 37 5.97 8.83 7.50
N VAL A 38 6.30 8.95 8.80
CA VAL A 38 7.05 10.09 9.34
C VAL A 38 8.39 10.23 8.63
N HIS A 39 9.16 9.14 8.56
CA HIS A 39 10.49 9.15 7.95
C HIS A 39 10.44 9.43 6.44
N LEU A 40 9.46 8.91 5.72
CA LEU A 40 9.31 9.13 4.28
C LEU A 40 8.99 10.59 3.96
N ILE A 41 8.14 11.26 4.74
CA ILE A 41 7.82 12.69 4.57
C ILE A 41 9.09 13.55 4.65
N ASP A 42 10.01 13.21 5.54
CA ASP A 42 11.28 13.95 5.69
C ASP A 42 12.22 13.79 4.49
N GLN A 43 12.07 12.71 3.73
CA GLN A 43 12.86 12.44 2.52
C GLN A 43 12.28 13.06 1.25
N ILE A 44 11.05 13.60 1.30
CA ILE A 44 10.34 14.16 0.16
C ILE A 44 10.52 15.68 0.11
N ASP A 45 10.85 16.19 -1.08
CA ASP A 45 10.86 17.62 -1.40
C ASP A 45 9.50 17.98 -2.02
N TYR A 46 8.57 18.39 -1.14
CA TYR A 46 7.22 18.81 -1.51
C TYR A 46 6.76 19.93 -0.56
N ASP A 47 5.97 20.86 -1.07
CA ASP A 47 5.42 21.94 -0.25
C ASP A 47 4.20 21.48 0.56
N PHE A 48 4.44 21.15 1.82
CA PHE A 48 3.39 20.73 2.75
C PHE A 48 2.66 21.90 3.44
N SER A 49 2.99 23.15 3.15
CA SER A 49 2.45 24.33 3.87
C SER A 49 0.92 24.40 3.87
N GLN A 50 0.29 24.00 2.77
CA GLN A 50 -1.18 23.94 2.69
C GLN A 50 -1.76 22.79 3.53
N ALA A 51 -1.12 21.63 3.50
CA ALA A 51 -1.53 20.48 4.31
C ALA A 51 -1.37 20.78 5.82
N GLU A 52 -0.30 21.46 6.21
CA GLU A 52 -0.06 21.91 7.59
C GLU A 52 -1.10 22.92 8.08
N LYS A 53 -1.45 23.91 7.26
CA LYS A 53 -2.54 24.85 7.57
C LYS A 53 -3.87 24.12 7.77
N ASN A 54 -4.18 23.22 6.87
CA ASN A 54 -5.42 22.45 6.89
C ASN A 54 -5.48 21.47 8.07
N SER A 55 -4.33 20.95 8.54
CA SER A 55 -4.26 19.98 9.65
C SER A 55 -4.86 20.49 10.96
N ARG A 56 -5.07 21.80 11.10
CA ARG A 56 -5.74 22.42 12.25
C ARG A 56 -7.25 22.23 12.22
N SER A 57 -7.86 21.94 11.07
CA SER A 57 -9.31 21.76 10.97
C SER A 57 -9.73 20.37 11.48
N LEU A 58 -10.90 20.28 12.12
CA LEU A 58 -11.47 19.01 12.57
C LEU A 58 -11.72 18.04 11.39
N MET A 59 -12.19 18.57 10.27
CA MET A 59 -12.46 17.75 9.08
C MET A 59 -11.20 17.08 8.55
N GLN A 60 -10.08 17.82 8.50
CA GLN A 60 -8.81 17.24 8.03
C GLN A 60 -8.25 16.21 9.02
N ARG A 61 -8.38 16.46 10.32
CA ARG A 61 -7.98 15.48 11.36
C ARG A 61 -8.82 14.22 11.29
N PHE A 62 -10.12 14.36 11.07
CA PHE A 62 -11.02 13.23 10.88
C PHE A 62 -10.65 12.42 9.63
N GLY A 63 -10.42 13.09 8.48
CA GLY A 63 -9.98 12.42 7.26
C GLY A 63 -8.62 11.71 7.43
N ALA A 64 -7.67 12.31 8.15
CA ALA A 64 -6.40 11.66 8.45
C ALA A 64 -6.59 10.40 9.33
N LEU A 65 -7.47 10.47 10.32
CA LEU A 65 -7.80 9.33 11.17
C LEU A 65 -8.47 8.21 10.35
N GLU A 66 -9.39 8.55 9.46
CA GLU A 66 -10.03 7.59 8.57
C GLU A 66 -9.01 6.83 7.71
N VAL A 67 -8.07 7.53 7.08
CA VAL A 67 -6.98 6.92 6.29
C VAL A 67 -6.14 5.97 7.15
N ALA A 68 -5.75 6.41 8.34
CA ALA A 68 -4.93 5.62 9.26
C ALA A 68 -5.66 4.37 9.78
N MET A 69 -6.94 4.52 10.16
CA MET A 69 -7.74 3.40 10.67
C MET A 69 -8.00 2.35 9.59
N ARG A 70 -8.28 2.76 8.35
CA ARG A 70 -8.40 1.83 7.22
C ARG A 70 -7.13 0.99 7.05
N GLN A 71 -5.96 1.60 7.12
CA GLN A 71 -4.69 0.85 7.05
C GLN A 71 -4.55 -0.12 8.22
N ASN A 72 -4.91 0.30 9.43
CA ASN A 72 -4.86 -0.54 10.61
C ASN A 72 -5.80 -1.75 10.53
N ASP A 73 -7.02 -1.54 10.04
CA ASP A 73 -8.01 -2.61 9.83
C ASP A 73 -7.52 -3.61 8.79
N LEU A 74 -6.99 -3.14 7.66
CA LEU A 74 -6.38 -4.01 6.64
C LEU A 74 -5.20 -4.81 7.22
N ALA A 75 -4.34 -4.18 8.02
CA ALA A 75 -3.23 -4.87 8.67
C ALA A 75 -3.73 -5.94 9.66
N TRP A 76 -4.83 -5.67 10.35
CA TRP A 76 -5.45 -6.65 11.26
C TRP A 76 -5.98 -7.86 10.49
N GLU A 77 -6.71 -7.65 9.39
CA GLU A 77 -7.21 -8.72 8.52
C GLU A 77 -6.07 -9.58 7.94
N VAL A 78 -5.02 -8.94 7.42
CA VAL A 78 -3.83 -9.65 6.91
C VAL A 78 -3.21 -10.51 8.01
N ARG A 79 -2.99 -9.95 9.20
CA ARG A 79 -2.42 -10.71 10.32
C ARG A 79 -3.33 -11.85 10.78
N ALA A 80 -4.65 -11.64 10.80
CA ALA A 80 -5.62 -12.67 11.16
C ALA A 80 -5.57 -13.84 10.17
N TYR A 81 -5.52 -13.56 8.88
CA TYR A 81 -5.38 -14.57 7.84
C TYR A 81 -4.05 -15.34 7.94
N LEU A 82 -2.95 -14.62 8.13
CA LEU A 82 -1.61 -15.22 8.23
C LEU A 82 -1.43 -16.14 9.47
N LYS A 83 -2.27 -16.02 10.50
CA LYS A 83 -2.25 -16.96 11.64
C LYS A 83 -2.61 -18.38 11.22
N THR A 84 -3.55 -18.52 10.28
CA THR A 84 -4.01 -19.83 9.76
C THR A 84 -3.30 -20.22 8.47
N HIS A 85 -2.76 -19.25 7.71
CA HIS A 85 -2.08 -19.45 6.43
C HIS A 85 -0.69 -18.79 6.41
N PRO A 86 0.25 -19.25 7.24
CA PRO A 86 1.49 -18.50 7.49
C PRO A 86 2.42 -18.37 6.29
N CYS A 87 2.27 -19.22 5.26
CA CYS A 87 3.07 -19.18 4.03
C CYS A 87 2.30 -18.52 2.85
N ALA A 88 1.18 -17.83 3.11
CA ALA A 88 0.40 -17.19 2.08
C ALA A 88 1.18 -16.08 1.36
N ALA A 89 0.75 -15.76 0.14
CA ALA A 89 1.18 -14.58 -0.57
C ALA A 89 0.27 -13.39 -0.21
N VAL A 90 0.85 -12.31 0.26
CA VAL A 90 0.17 -11.02 0.50
C VAL A 90 0.37 -10.16 -0.73
N ILE A 91 -0.71 -9.77 -1.39
CA ILE A 91 -0.67 -8.93 -2.59
C ILE A 91 -1.24 -7.56 -2.25
N ASN A 92 -0.39 -6.54 -2.30
CA ASN A 92 -0.74 -5.15 -2.08
C ASN A 92 -0.89 -4.45 -3.45
N LEU A 93 -2.14 -4.25 -3.86
CA LEU A 93 -2.49 -3.60 -5.13
C LEU A 93 -2.62 -2.09 -4.93
N GLY A 94 -2.01 -1.30 -5.83
CA GLY A 94 -1.95 0.15 -5.66
C GLY A 94 -1.15 0.52 -4.40
N CYS A 95 -0.01 -0.13 -4.23
CA CYS A 95 0.75 -0.11 -2.98
C CYS A 95 1.30 1.27 -2.61
N GLY A 96 1.48 2.17 -3.57
CA GLY A 96 2.04 3.49 -3.32
C GLY A 96 3.27 3.46 -2.42
N LEU A 97 3.27 4.29 -1.39
CA LEU A 97 4.27 4.31 -0.32
C LEU A 97 3.74 3.65 0.98
N ASP A 98 2.79 2.73 0.85
CA ASP A 98 2.26 1.96 1.98
C ASP A 98 3.24 0.86 2.43
N ASN A 99 3.36 0.64 3.74
CA ASN A 99 4.21 -0.39 4.33
C ASN A 99 3.43 -1.52 5.03
N THR A 100 2.12 -1.58 4.86
CA THR A 100 1.26 -2.54 5.57
C THR A 100 1.68 -3.99 5.35
N GLY A 101 2.05 -4.35 4.11
CA GLY A 101 2.56 -5.69 3.82
C GLY A 101 3.76 -6.05 4.70
N ARG A 102 4.76 -5.16 4.76
CA ARG A 102 5.96 -5.33 5.61
C ARG A 102 5.60 -5.38 7.10
N ALA A 103 4.71 -4.52 7.55
CA ALA A 103 4.27 -4.49 8.95
C ALA A 103 3.52 -5.77 9.37
N CYS A 104 3.01 -6.54 8.41
CA CYS A 104 2.33 -7.82 8.63
C CYS A 104 3.23 -9.04 8.39
N ASP A 105 4.49 -8.85 8.01
CA ASP A 105 5.41 -9.94 7.71
C ASP A 105 5.61 -10.85 8.94
N ASN A 106 5.20 -12.09 8.80
CA ASN A 106 5.31 -13.13 9.84
C ASN A 106 6.59 -14.00 9.72
N GLY A 107 7.54 -13.59 8.87
CA GLY A 107 8.78 -14.32 8.60
C GLY A 107 8.64 -15.51 7.63
N ARG A 108 7.42 -15.82 7.16
CA ARG A 108 7.12 -16.98 6.30
C ARG A 108 6.31 -16.62 5.06
N CYS A 109 5.51 -15.56 5.10
CA CYS A 109 4.73 -15.08 3.95
C CYS A 109 5.64 -14.42 2.90
N LYS A 110 5.12 -14.26 1.70
CA LYS A 110 5.73 -13.47 0.64
C LYS A 110 4.84 -12.26 0.35
N ILE A 111 5.45 -11.10 0.13
CA ILE A 111 4.75 -9.84 -0.05
C ILE A 111 5.04 -9.33 -1.46
N TYR A 112 4.00 -8.99 -2.19
CA TYR A 112 4.05 -8.46 -3.54
C TYR A 112 3.39 -7.10 -3.57
N ASN A 113 4.18 -6.05 -3.76
CA ASN A 113 3.72 -4.68 -3.87
C ASN A 113 3.60 -4.33 -5.36
N LEU A 114 2.40 -4.02 -5.82
CA LEU A 114 2.11 -3.75 -7.21
C LEU A 114 1.55 -2.33 -7.38
N ASP A 115 2.11 -1.60 -8.34
CA ASP A 115 1.65 -0.27 -8.70
C ASP A 115 2.14 0.10 -10.11
N PHE A 116 1.82 1.32 -10.56
CA PHE A 116 2.35 1.87 -11.80
C PHE A 116 3.88 1.91 -11.80
N PRO A 117 4.53 1.81 -12.98
CA PRO A 117 5.99 1.77 -13.06
C PRO A 117 6.71 2.94 -12.41
N ASP A 118 6.18 4.16 -12.54
CA ASP A 118 6.72 5.37 -11.94
C ASP A 118 6.58 5.38 -10.40
N VAL A 119 5.45 4.86 -9.88
CA VAL A 119 5.23 4.67 -8.45
C VAL A 119 6.19 3.62 -7.87
N ILE A 120 6.38 2.51 -8.57
CA ILE A 120 7.32 1.47 -8.15
C ILE A 120 8.77 1.98 -8.19
N ALA A 121 9.13 2.78 -9.20
CA ALA A 121 10.45 3.40 -9.26
C ALA A 121 10.70 4.34 -8.07
N LEU A 122 9.72 5.16 -7.71
CA LEU A 122 9.75 6.00 -6.50
C LEU A 122 9.85 5.14 -5.23
N ARG A 123 8.99 4.11 -5.12
CA ARG A 123 9.00 3.21 -3.97
C ARG A 123 10.35 2.52 -3.78
N GLN A 124 11.00 2.08 -4.85
CA GLN A 124 12.32 1.43 -4.75
C GLN A 124 13.40 2.36 -4.19
N GLN A 125 13.28 3.67 -4.40
CA GLN A 125 14.22 4.65 -3.86
C GLN A 125 13.94 5.00 -2.39
N LEU A 126 12.68 5.20 -2.04
CA LEU A 126 12.27 5.67 -0.72
C LEU A 126 11.96 4.54 0.27
N LEU A 127 11.44 3.43 -0.23
CA LEU A 127 11.02 2.26 0.55
C LEU A 127 11.42 0.97 -0.18
N PRO A 128 12.72 0.66 -0.27
CA PRO A 128 13.21 -0.52 -0.98
C PRO A 128 12.64 -1.80 -0.40
N ALA A 129 12.39 -2.79 -1.28
CA ALA A 129 11.83 -4.07 -0.89
C ALA A 129 12.74 -4.82 0.09
N GLY A 130 12.12 -5.42 1.11
CA GLY A 130 12.80 -6.31 2.03
C GLY A 130 13.03 -7.70 1.44
N GLU A 131 13.62 -8.60 2.22
CA GLU A 131 14.00 -9.95 1.80
C GLU A 131 12.81 -10.79 1.26
N ARG A 132 11.64 -10.66 1.87
CA ARG A 132 10.41 -11.36 1.48
C ARG A 132 9.43 -10.52 0.67
N GLU A 133 9.85 -9.32 0.25
CA GLU A 133 9.06 -8.41 -0.55
C GLU A 133 9.52 -8.37 -2.00
N GLN A 134 8.59 -8.11 -2.90
CA GLN A 134 8.86 -7.79 -4.29
C GLN A 134 8.04 -6.58 -4.72
N ASN A 135 8.69 -5.58 -5.29
CA ASN A 135 8.04 -4.44 -5.92
C ASN A 135 7.89 -4.73 -7.41
N ILE A 136 6.64 -4.77 -7.90
CA ILE A 136 6.30 -5.21 -9.25
C ILE A 136 5.60 -4.08 -9.99
N PRO A 137 6.23 -3.49 -11.02
CA PRO A 137 5.57 -2.52 -11.87
C PRO A 137 4.47 -3.18 -12.70
N CYS A 138 3.27 -2.61 -12.69
CA CYS A 138 2.12 -3.11 -13.41
C CYS A 138 1.32 -1.97 -14.04
N LEU A 139 0.90 -2.13 -15.29
CA LEU A 139 -0.05 -1.23 -15.94
C LEU A 139 -1.46 -1.79 -15.73
N PHE A 140 -2.24 -1.12 -14.89
CA PHE A 140 -3.65 -1.40 -14.73
C PHE A 140 -4.40 -0.81 -15.94
N ARG A 141 -4.77 -1.64 -16.94
CA ARG A 141 -5.69 -1.24 -18.01
C ARG A 141 -7.11 -1.63 -17.61
N GLU A 142 -8.11 -0.87 -18.08
CA GLU A 142 -9.53 -1.04 -17.77
C GLU A 142 -10.12 -2.45 -18.03
N SER A 143 -9.46 -3.25 -18.88
CA SER A 143 -9.80 -4.67 -19.10
C SER A 143 -8.96 -5.65 -18.25
N GLY A 144 -8.30 -5.20 -17.21
CA GLY A 144 -7.02 -5.73 -16.74
C GLY A 144 -7.02 -6.61 -15.50
N HIS A 145 -8.16 -6.98 -14.91
CA HIS A 145 -8.18 -7.96 -13.80
C HIS A 145 -7.47 -9.27 -14.18
N CYS A 146 -7.60 -9.65 -15.45
CA CYS A 146 -7.00 -10.87 -15.98
C CYS A 146 -5.47 -10.77 -16.21
N LYS A 147 -4.94 -9.56 -16.52
CA LYS A 147 -3.52 -9.41 -16.88
C LYS A 147 -2.58 -9.39 -15.66
N LEU A 148 -3.04 -8.86 -14.54
CA LEU A 148 -2.25 -8.87 -13.31
C LEU A 148 -2.07 -10.30 -12.80
N TYR A 149 -3.15 -11.05 -12.74
CA TYR A 149 -3.15 -12.46 -12.35
C TYR A 149 -2.28 -13.29 -13.30
N LEU A 150 -2.41 -13.07 -14.62
CA LEU A 150 -1.57 -13.71 -15.64
C LEU A 150 -0.09 -13.33 -15.50
N CYS A 151 0.24 -12.08 -15.17
CA CYS A 151 1.62 -11.64 -14.98
C CYS A 151 2.30 -12.37 -13.80
N LEU A 152 1.61 -12.51 -12.69
CA LEU A 152 2.10 -13.24 -11.52
C LEU A 152 2.23 -14.74 -11.79
N CYS A 153 1.26 -15.32 -12.49
CA CYS A 153 1.28 -16.72 -12.89
C CYS A 153 2.38 -17.02 -13.93
N ALA A 154 2.55 -16.16 -14.95
CA ALA A 154 3.56 -16.32 -16.01
C ALA A 154 4.99 -16.25 -15.45
N ARG A 155 5.21 -15.54 -14.35
CA ARG A 155 6.52 -15.50 -13.64
C ARG A 155 6.73 -16.68 -12.69
N GLY A 156 5.81 -17.65 -12.65
CA GLY A 156 5.88 -18.79 -11.72
C GLY A 156 5.73 -18.40 -10.24
N THR A 157 5.33 -17.15 -9.98
CA THR A 157 5.21 -16.59 -8.63
C THR A 157 3.97 -17.12 -7.92
N ILE A 158 2.90 -17.34 -8.68
CA ILE A 158 1.60 -17.84 -8.19
C ILE A 158 1.05 -18.84 -9.20
N LYS A 159 0.55 -19.99 -8.74
CA LYS A 159 -0.18 -20.96 -9.57
C LYS A 159 -1.68 -20.67 -9.49
N PRO A 160 -2.40 -20.54 -10.60
CA PRO A 160 -3.84 -20.32 -10.57
C PRO A 160 -4.56 -21.52 -9.96
N LYS A 161 -5.39 -21.30 -8.94
CA LYS A 161 -6.39 -22.24 -8.47
C LYS A 161 -7.77 -21.71 -8.84
N GLY A 162 -8.34 -22.25 -9.91
CA GLY A 162 -9.72 -21.98 -10.35
C GLY A 162 -9.92 -20.62 -11.02
N VAL A 163 -10.99 -20.51 -11.79
CA VAL A 163 -11.50 -19.25 -12.33
C VAL A 163 -12.30 -18.60 -11.21
N LEU A 164 -11.84 -17.49 -10.69
CA LEU A 164 -12.67 -16.67 -9.80
C LEU A 164 -13.85 -16.16 -10.64
N PRO A 165 -15.10 -16.37 -10.21
CA PRO A 165 -16.25 -15.74 -10.87
C PRO A 165 -16.04 -14.23 -10.81
N GLY A 166 -16.11 -13.56 -11.96
CA GLY A 166 -15.98 -12.11 -12.04
C GLY A 166 -17.07 -11.45 -11.15
N PRO A 167 -16.73 -10.42 -10.37
CA PRO A 167 -17.72 -9.72 -9.59
C PRO A 167 -18.71 -9.01 -10.51
N SER A 168 -19.99 -9.24 -10.32
CA SER A 168 -21.08 -8.58 -11.03
C SER A 168 -21.31 -7.12 -10.61
N SER A 169 -20.49 -6.57 -9.70
CA SER A 169 -20.48 -5.16 -9.33
C SER A 169 -19.13 -4.77 -8.78
N VAL A 170 -18.50 -3.76 -9.39
CA VAL A 170 -17.20 -3.17 -8.99
C VAL A 170 -17.45 -2.15 -7.88
N THR A 171 -17.88 -2.60 -6.73
CA THR A 171 -17.88 -1.79 -5.51
C THR A 171 -17.32 -2.65 -4.40
N GLU A 172 -16.16 -2.24 -3.89
CA GLU A 172 -15.51 -2.78 -2.69
C GLU A 172 -14.72 -4.09 -2.85
N LEU A 173 -13.57 -4.01 -3.56
CA LEU A 173 -12.51 -4.97 -3.29
C LEU A 173 -11.62 -4.41 -2.17
N PRO A 174 -11.31 -5.17 -1.11
CA PRO A 174 -10.29 -4.77 -0.15
C PRO A 174 -8.95 -4.64 -0.88
N PHE A 175 -8.12 -3.67 -0.48
CA PHE A 175 -6.81 -3.40 -1.06
C PHE A 175 -5.82 -4.58 -0.97
N PHE A 176 -6.18 -5.63 -0.25
CA PHE A 176 -5.39 -6.85 -0.13
C PHE A 176 -6.18 -8.06 -0.63
N SER A 177 -5.53 -8.87 -1.46
CA SER A 177 -6.04 -10.17 -1.87
C SER A 177 -5.13 -11.27 -1.33
N PHE A 178 -5.73 -12.34 -0.81
CA PHE A 178 -5.02 -13.52 -0.33
C PHE A 178 -5.11 -14.62 -1.38
N ILE A 179 -3.98 -15.21 -1.71
CA ILE A 179 -3.90 -16.36 -2.60
C ILE A 179 -3.17 -17.48 -1.85
N GLU A 180 -3.87 -18.57 -1.64
CA GLU A 180 -3.25 -19.77 -1.08
C GLU A 180 -2.25 -20.37 -2.08
N LYS A 181 -1.06 -20.70 -1.59
CA LYS A 181 -0.14 -21.58 -2.30
C LYS A 181 -0.61 -23.03 -2.14
N PRO A 182 -0.53 -23.85 -3.19
CA PRO A 182 -0.73 -25.28 -3.06
C PRO A 182 0.32 -25.94 -2.19
#